data_d6a9e789958e18d16d6c38249327b3cb
#
_entry.id   d6a9e789958e18d16d6c38249327b3cb
#
_cell.length_a   1.000
_cell.length_b   1.000
_cell.length_c   1.000
_cell.angle_alpha   90.00
_cell.angle_beta   90.00
_cell.angle_gamma   90.00
#
_symmetry.space_group_name_H-M   'P 1'
#
loop_
_entity.id
_entity.type
_entity.pdbx_description
1 polymer ?
#
loop_
_entity_poly.entity_id
_entity_poly.type
_entity_poly.pdbx_seq_one_letter_code
_entity_poly.pdbx_strand_id
1 'polypeptide(L)'
;MTTMTSGGNSAFPSYNTIFAHIEDLNERRPLALAQIDNAPFGWRHARAVVVAGVGFFTGSYDIFAINLCSAMLGVVYWQDAASRPGKIPYNSDTAIKVSTSGGTVIGQPFFGWLADIVGRKRMYGNELIIIILATLAQALASNSPAVSITGILVFWRVLMGIDIGGDYPLSSIITSE
;
A
#
# COMPACT_ATOMS: atom_id res chain seq x y z
N MET A 1 37.31 15.01 -3.33
CA MET A 1 36.63 14.87 -2.03
C MET A 1 35.14 14.73 -2.31
N THR A 2 34.69 13.53 -2.61
CA THR A 2 33.28 13.22 -2.94
C THR A 2 32.54 12.98 -1.64
N THR A 3 31.62 13.84 -1.33
CA THR A 3 30.68 13.69 -0.19
C THR A 3 29.82 12.44 -0.40
N MET A 4 30.09 11.42 0.37
CA MET A 4 29.26 10.21 0.39
C MET A 4 27.87 10.56 0.92
N THR A 5 26.85 10.35 0.11
CA THR A 5 25.47 10.48 0.52
C THR A 5 25.14 9.40 1.56
N SER A 6 24.69 9.83 2.72
CA SER A 6 24.44 9.04 3.93
C SER A 6 23.33 7.96 3.81
N GLY A 7 22.70 7.77 2.66
CA GLY A 7 21.54 6.90 2.50
C GLY A 7 21.84 5.41 2.35
N GLY A 8 22.98 5.03 1.78
CA GLY A 8 23.31 3.63 1.48
C GLY A 8 24.03 2.88 2.61
N ASN A 9 24.57 3.59 3.58
CA ASN A 9 25.48 3.03 4.60
C ASN A 9 24.79 2.45 5.84
N SER A 10 23.51 2.75 6.08
CA SER A 10 22.82 2.30 7.28
C SER A 10 22.25 0.89 7.17
N ALA A 11 22.03 0.39 5.96
CA ALA A 11 21.55 -0.97 5.73
C ALA A 11 22.67 -2.03 5.96
N PHE A 12 23.90 -1.67 5.61
CA PHE A 12 25.08 -2.54 5.76
C PHE A 12 26.24 -1.78 6.47
N PRO A 13 26.20 -1.67 7.78
CA PRO A 13 27.22 -0.91 8.53
C PRO A 13 28.65 -1.43 8.34
N SER A 14 28.81 -2.69 7.94
CA SER A 14 30.12 -3.30 7.67
C SER A 14 30.56 -3.22 6.19
N TYR A 15 29.69 -2.76 5.28
CA TYR A 15 29.98 -2.72 3.82
C TYR A 15 31.25 -1.93 3.51
N ASN A 16 31.40 -0.75 4.10
CA ASN A 16 32.57 0.09 3.87
C ASN A 16 33.86 -0.45 4.48
N THR A 17 33.76 -1.23 5.56
CA THR A 17 34.95 -1.81 6.22
C THR A 17 35.39 -3.10 5.55
N ILE A 18 34.44 -3.93 5.09
CA ILE A 18 34.74 -5.23 4.46
C ILE A 18 35.28 -5.05 3.05
N PHE A 19 34.71 -4.11 2.29
CA PHE A 19 35.09 -3.90 0.88
C PHE A 19 35.92 -2.63 0.64
N ALA A 20 36.45 -1.98 1.70
CA ALA A 20 37.25 -0.75 1.59
C ALA A 20 38.54 -0.92 0.79
N HIS A 21 39.06 -2.15 0.71
CA HIS A 21 40.31 -2.47 0.01
C HIS A 21 40.12 -2.63 -1.50
N ILE A 22 38.88 -2.64 -2.00
CA ILE A 22 38.60 -2.77 -3.43
C ILE A 22 38.21 -1.39 -3.98
N GLU A 23 39.03 -0.81 -4.83
CA GLU A 23 38.80 0.54 -5.40
C GLU A 23 37.79 0.51 -6.55
N ASP A 24 37.68 -0.60 -7.28
CA ASP A 24 36.77 -0.74 -8.42
C ASP A 24 35.31 -1.04 -7.94
N LEU A 25 34.40 -0.13 -8.29
CA LEU A 25 32.98 -0.27 -8.02
C LEU A 25 32.33 -1.47 -8.72
N ASN A 26 32.88 -1.87 -9.87
CA ASN A 26 32.35 -3.01 -10.63
C ASN A 26 32.71 -4.34 -9.96
N GLU A 27 33.80 -4.42 -9.23
CA GLU A 27 34.19 -5.61 -8.46
C GLU A 27 33.47 -5.64 -7.09
N ARG A 28 33.20 -4.49 -6.49
CA ARG A 28 32.45 -4.42 -5.22
C ARG A 28 31.01 -4.92 -5.32
N ARG A 29 30.32 -4.62 -6.43
CA ARG A 29 28.92 -5.00 -6.63
C ARG A 29 28.70 -6.50 -6.61
N PRO A 30 29.38 -7.32 -7.42
CA PRO A 30 29.15 -8.77 -7.42
C PRO A 30 29.53 -9.43 -6.09
N LEU A 31 30.54 -8.92 -5.39
CA LEU A 31 30.92 -9.45 -4.07
C LEU A 31 29.85 -9.13 -2.99
N ALA A 32 29.28 -7.92 -3.03
CA ALA A 32 28.20 -7.57 -2.13
C ALA A 32 26.93 -8.40 -2.41
N LEU A 33 26.60 -8.61 -3.69
CA LEU A 33 25.46 -9.46 -4.08
C LEU A 33 25.69 -10.92 -3.69
N ALA A 34 26.90 -11.46 -3.91
CA ALA A 34 27.24 -12.82 -3.49
C ALA A 34 27.13 -13.01 -1.96
N GLN A 35 27.39 -11.97 -1.18
CA GLN A 35 27.21 -12.04 0.28
C GLN A 35 25.73 -12.08 0.68
N ILE A 36 24.86 -11.40 -0.07
CA ILE A 36 23.41 -11.48 0.10
C ILE A 36 22.89 -12.85 -0.32
N ASP A 37 23.32 -13.34 -1.49
CA ASP A 37 22.88 -14.64 -2.03
C ASP A 37 23.32 -15.81 -1.14
N ASN A 38 24.46 -15.71 -0.47
CA ASN A 38 24.95 -16.73 0.46
C ASN A 38 24.44 -16.55 1.90
N ALA A 39 23.64 -15.51 2.18
CA ALA A 39 23.13 -15.29 3.52
C ALA A 39 22.14 -16.41 3.91
N PRO A 40 22.29 -17.03 5.09
CA PRO A 40 21.38 -18.09 5.53
C PRO A 40 19.98 -17.54 5.68
N PHE A 41 19.00 -18.21 5.07
CA PHE A 41 17.59 -17.87 5.19
C PHE A 41 17.16 -18.00 6.67
N GLY A 42 16.95 -16.87 7.32
CA GLY A 42 16.64 -16.81 8.74
C GLY A 42 15.20 -16.35 9.01
N TRP A 43 14.76 -16.53 10.24
CA TRP A 43 13.43 -16.11 10.70
C TRP A 43 13.11 -14.64 10.43
N ARG A 44 14.11 -13.77 10.35
CA ARG A 44 13.94 -12.36 10.01
C ARG A 44 13.39 -12.17 8.59
N HIS A 45 13.92 -12.92 7.62
CA HIS A 45 13.45 -12.89 6.23
C HIS A 45 12.03 -13.43 6.12
N ALA A 46 11.75 -14.56 6.77
CA ALA A 46 10.40 -15.13 6.80
C ALA A 46 9.38 -14.12 7.39
N ARG A 47 9.74 -13.45 8.48
CA ARG A 47 8.90 -12.42 9.10
C ARG A 47 8.64 -11.24 8.16
N ALA A 48 9.66 -10.74 7.46
CA ALA A 48 9.50 -9.64 6.50
C ALA A 48 8.54 -10.01 5.37
N VAL A 49 8.70 -11.21 4.79
CA VAL A 49 7.82 -11.73 3.73
C VAL A 49 6.39 -11.91 4.23
N VAL A 50 6.19 -12.45 5.43
CA VAL A 50 4.85 -12.61 6.02
C VAL A 50 4.17 -11.26 6.24
N VAL A 51 4.89 -10.28 6.79
CA VAL A 51 4.34 -8.94 7.04
C VAL A 51 3.96 -8.25 5.73
N ALA A 52 4.82 -8.29 4.72
CA ALA A 52 4.50 -7.76 3.38
C ALA A 52 3.32 -8.51 2.76
N GLY A 53 3.27 -9.84 2.87
CA GLY A 53 2.18 -10.66 2.36
C GLY A 53 0.83 -10.36 3.02
N VAL A 54 0.81 -10.04 4.31
CA VAL A 54 -0.43 -9.63 5.01
C VAL A 54 -0.93 -8.29 4.48
N GLY A 55 -0.06 -7.31 4.21
CA GLY A 55 -0.43 -6.04 3.58
C GLY A 55 -1.11 -6.26 2.23
N PHE A 56 -0.46 -6.98 1.32
CA PHE A 56 -1.05 -7.32 0.01
C PHE A 56 -2.35 -8.10 0.11
N PHE A 57 -2.45 -9.03 1.05
CA PHE A 57 -3.69 -9.80 1.27
C PHE A 57 -4.83 -8.89 1.71
N THR A 58 -4.58 -7.98 2.66
CA THR A 58 -5.58 -7.04 3.16
C THR A 58 -6.06 -6.10 2.06
N GLY A 59 -5.14 -5.50 1.28
CA GLY A 59 -5.49 -4.63 0.16
C GLY A 59 -6.31 -5.37 -0.92
N SER A 60 -5.92 -6.58 -1.27
CA SER A 60 -6.66 -7.42 -2.21
C SER A 60 -8.05 -7.79 -1.68
N TYR A 61 -8.15 -8.17 -0.41
CA TYR A 61 -9.41 -8.48 0.23
C TYR A 61 -10.38 -7.29 0.15
N ASP A 62 -9.93 -6.08 0.48
CA ASP A 62 -10.76 -4.88 0.45
C ASP A 62 -11.24 -4.53 -0.97
N ILE A 63 -10.39 -4.73 -1.99
CA ILE A 63 -10.77 -4.53 -3.38
C ILE A 63 -11.89 -5.52 -3.81
N PHE A 64 -11.79 -6.78 -3.40
CA PHE A 64 -12.79 -7.79 -3.76
C PHE A 64 -14.05 -7.74 -2.90
N ALA A 65 -13.94 -7.43 -1.62
CA ALA A 65 -15.05 -7.38 -0.68
C ALA A 65 -16.14 -6.37 -1.09
N ILE A 66 -15.78 -5.29 -1.80
CA ILE A 66 -16.75 -4.31 -2.26
C ILE A 66 -17.79 -4.89 -3.22
N ASN A 67 -17.44 -5.90 -4.00
CA ASN A 67 -18.40 -6.53 -4.91
C ASN A 67 -19.53 -7.23 -4.14
N LEU A 68 -19.21 -7.81 -2.97
CA LEU A 68 -20.19 -8.38 -2.06
C LEU A 68 -20.97 -7.28 -1.33
N CYS A 69 -20.23 -6.28 -0.80
CA CYS A 69 -20.83 -5.17 -0.06
C CYS A 69 -21.75 -4.31 -0.95
N SER A 70 -21.45 -4.13 -2.23
CA SER A 70 -22.29 -3.35 -3.14
C SER A 70 -23.68 -3.98 -3.32
N ALA A 71 -23.77 -5.31 -3.37
CA ALA A 71 -25.06 -5.98 -3.40
C ALA A 71 -25.89 -5.71 -2.12
N MET A 72 -25.24 -5.77 -0.96
CA MET A 72 -25.91 -5.49 0.33
C MET A 72 -26.31 -4.01 0.44
N LEU A 73 -25.45 -3.09 0.03
CA LEU A 73 -25.76 -1.65 0.02
C LEU A 73 -26.95 -1.32 -0.89
N GLY A 74 -27.06 -2.00 -2.05
CA GLY A 74 -28.19 -1.88 -2.95
C GLY A 74 -29.51 -2.19 -2.26
N VAL A 75 -29.55 -3.28 -1.51
CA VAL A 75 -30.74 -3.70 -0.77
C VAL A 75 -31.09 -2.72 0.38
N VAL A 76 -30.08 -2.14 1.04
CA VAL A 76 -30.32 -1.26 2.20
C VAL A 76 -30.73 0.16 1.78
N TYR A 77 -30.05 0.74 0.78
CA TYR A 77 -30.20 2.16 0.46
C TYR A 77 -30.99 2.46 -0.83
N TRP A 78 -31.27 1.45 -1.67
CA TRP A 78 -31.95 1.62 -2.97
C TRP A 78 -33.16 0.69 -3.14
N GLN A 79 -33.87 0.39 -2.07
CA GLN A 79 -35.10 -0.42 -2.15
C GLN A 79 -36.21 0.26 -2.96
N ASP A 80 -36.33 1.58 -2.84
CA ASP A 80 -37.39 2.38 -3.47
C ASP A 80 -37.05 2.87 -4.90
N ALA A 81 -35.95 2.38 -5.46
CA ALA A 81 -35.55 2.76 -6.83
C ALA A 81 -36.60 2.26 -7.83
N ALA A 82 -37.31 3.19 -8.48
CA ALA A 82 -38.44 2.91 -9.38
C ALA A 82 -38.10 1.99 -10.56
N SER A 83 -36.84 1.92 -10.98
CA SER A 83 -36.43 1.13 -12.14
C SER A 83 -35.85 -0.25 -11.79
N ARG A 84 -35.17 -0.37 -10.66
CA ARG A 84 -34.52 -1.62 -10.20
C ARG A 84 -34.40 -1.63 -8.68
N PRO A 85 -35.44 -2.06 -7.95
CA PRO A 85 -35.38 -2.09 -6.48
C PRO A 85 -34.27 -3.02 -6.00
N GLY A 86 -33.53 -2.56 -4.98
CA GLY A 86 -32.42 -3.32 -4.36
C GLY A 86 -31.11 -3.32 -5.15
N LYS A 87 -30.97 -2.51 -6.22
CA LYS A 87 -29.72 -2.39 -6.97
C LYS A 87 -29.20 -0.95 -6.97
N ILE A 88 -27.91 -0.79 -6.75
CA ILE A 88 -27.24 0.50 -6.84
C ILE A 88 -27.34 0.99 -8.31
N PRO A 89 -27.63 2.27 -8.56
CA PRO A 89 -27.54 2.86 -9.90
C PRO A 89 -26.16 2.63 -10.52
N TYR A 90 -26.12 2.33 -11.82
CA TYR A 90 -24.87 1.97 -12.50
C TYR A 90 -23.72 2.97 -12.29
N ASN A 91 -24.02 4.27 -12.36
CA ASN A 91 -23.01 5.31 -12.17
C ASN A 91 -22.43 5.30 -10.75
N SER A 92 -23.26 5.09 -9.72
CA SER A 92 -22.83 5.02 -8.33
C SER A 92 -22.02 3.74 -8.06
N ASP A 93 -22.44 2.60 -8.58
CA ASP A 93 -21.71 1.33 -8.45
C ASP A 93 -20.33 1.41 -9.11
N THR A 94 -20.29 1.95 -10.33
CA THR A 94 -19.05 2.17 -11.06
C THR A 94 -18.12 3.14 -10.32
N ALA A 95 -18.65 4.27 -9.83
CA ALA A 95 -17.87 5.24 -9.07
C ALA A 95 -17.24 4.62 -7.81
N ILE A 96 -18.00 3.83 -7.06
CA ILE A 96 -17.52 3.15 -5.85
C ILE A 96 -16.41 2.13 -6.19
N LYS A 97 -16.55 1.37 -7.26
CA LYS A 97 -15.57 0.35 -7.65
C LYS A 97 -14.30 0.93 -8.26
N VAL A 98 -14.42 1.94 -9.12
CA VAL A 98 -13.29 2.58 -9.81
C VAL A 98 -12.50 3.51 -8.88
N SER A 99 -13.14 4.06 -7.84
CA SER A 99 -12.49 5.02 -6.92
C SER A 99 -11.24 4.45 -6.26
N THR A 100 -11.23 3.20 -5.86
CA THR A 100 -10.05 2.53 -5.26
C THR A 100 -8.92 2.40 -6.29
N SER A 101 -9.22 1.93 -7.50
CA SER A 101 -8.20 1.81 -8.56
C SER A 101 -7.64 3.17 -8.97
N GLY A 102 -8.49 4.19 -9.04
CA GLY A 102 -8.05 5.59 -9.26
C GLY A 102 -7.13 6.09 -8.16
N GLY A 103 -7.48 5.81 -6.90
CA GLY A 103 -6.64 6.11 -5.74
C GLY A 103 -5.28 5.42 -5.82
N THR A 104 -5.25 4.14 -6.19
CA THR A 104 -4.01 3.36 -6.31
C THR A 104 -3.03 3.96 -7.31
N VAL A 105 -3.52 4.42 -8.46
CA VAL A 105 -2.68 5.08 -9.49
C VAL A 105 -2.04 6.36 -8.94
N ILE A 106 -2.76 7.14 -8.13
CA ILE A 106 -2.24 8.36 -7.50
C ILE A 106 -1.30 8.01 -6.34
N GLY A 107 -1.63 6.98 -5.59
CA GLY A 107 -0.89 6.55 -4.41
C GLY A 107 0.54 6.11 -4.70
N GLN A 108 0.76 5.37 -5.79
CA GLN A 108 2.09 4.85 -6.15
C GLN A 108 3.17 5.95 -6.24
N PRO A 109 3.02 7.00 -7.06
CA PRO A 109 4.02 8.07 -7.12
C PRO A 109 4.07 8.90 -5.84
N PHE A 110 2.92 9.11 -5.18
CA PHE A 110 2.85 9.89 -3.96
C PHE A 110 3.63 9.24 -2.81
N PHE A 111 3.39 7.97 -2.54
CA PHE A 111 4.09 7.24 -1.47
C PHE A 111 5.53 6.91 -1.85
N GLY A 112 5.84 6.69 -3.13
CA GLY A 112 7.22 6.56 -3.60
C GLY A 112 8.04 7.81 -3.26
N TRP A 113 7.52 8.99 -3.57
CA TRP A 113 8.16 10.26 -3.23
C TRP A 113 8.22 10.50 -1.71
N LEU A 114 7.15 10.21 -0.99
CA LEU A 114 7.07 10.40 0.45
C LEU A 114 8.02 9.46 1.22
N ALA A 115 8.20 8.24 0.75
CA ALA A 115 9.11 7.26 1.34
C ALA A 115 10.58 7.70 1.25
N ASP A 116 10.94 8.45 0.22
CA ASP A 116 12.29 9.00 0.07
C ASP A 116 12.55 10.16 1.06
N ILE A 117 11.52 10.92 1.45
CA ILE A 117 11.65 12.05 2.38
C ILE A 117 11.57 11.59 3.85
N VAL A 118 10.55 10.82 4.20
CA VAL A 118 10.24 10.44 5.60
C VAL A 118 11.06 9.24 6.06
N GLY A 119 11.48 8.40 5.12
CA GLY A 119 12.18 7.15 5.36
C GLY A 119 11.24 5.94 5.33
N ARG A 120 11.65 4.95 4.58
CA ARG A 120 10.88 3.76 4.19
C ARG A 120 10.33 2.97 5.37
N LYS A 121 11.14 2.78 6.43
CA LYS A 121 10.73 2.00 7.62
C LYS A 121 9.60 2.63 8.43
N ARG A 122 9.50 3.96 8.43
CA ARG A 122 8.43 4.67 9.16
C ARG A 122 7.13 4.68 8.37
N MET A 123 7.23 4.71 7.06
CA MET A 123 6.05 4.75 6.18
C MET A 123 5.23 3.46 6.24
N TYR A 124 5.88 2.31 6.28
CA TYR A 124 5.21 1.01 6.29
C TYR A 124 4.20 0.82 7.45
N GLY A 125 4.54 1.31 8.64
CA GLY A 125 3.60 1.26 9.78
C GLY A 125 2.41 2.21 9.63
N ASN A 126 2.61 3.36 8.98
CA ASN A 126 1.56 4.36 8.80
C ASN A 126 0.50 3.91 7.78
N GLU A 127 0.91 3.19 6.74
CA GLU A 127 -0.02 2.59 5.76
C GLU A 127 -1.06 1.69 6.42
N LEU A 128 -0.63 0.76 7.25
CA LEU A 128 -1.54 -0.14 7.95
C LEU A 128 -2.55 0.60 8.83
N ILE A 129 -2.15 1.71 9.45
CA ILE A 129 -3.05 2.55 10.24
C ILE A 129 -4.08 3.23 9.35
N ILE A 130 -3.67 3.75 8.20
CA ILE A 130 -4.58 4.43 7.26
C ILE A 130 -5.60 3.44 6.70
N ILE A 131 -5.20 2.24 6.29
CA ILE A 131 -6.13 1.19 5.83
C ILE A 131 -7.18 0.89 6.91
N ILE A 132 -6.76 0.65 8.15
CA ILE A 132 -7.67 0.33 9.26
C ILE A 132 -8.66 1.47 9.49
N LEU A 133 -8.18 2.72 9.53
CA LEU A 133 -9.04 3.89 9.73
C LEU A 133 -10.00 4.10 8.56
N ALA A 134 -9.54 3.96 7.32
CA ALA A 134 -10.37 4.11 6.13
C ALA A 134 -11.47 3.02 6.07
N THR A 135 -11.12 1.77 6.36
CA THR A 135 -12.06 0.65 6.39
C THR A 135 -13.08 0.82 7.51
N LEU A 136 -12.65 1.23 8.70
CA LEU A 136 -13.55 1.52 9.82
C LEU A 136 -14.51 2.68 9.48
N ALA A 137 -14.01 3.75 8.88
CA ALA A 137 -14.82 4.88 8.47
C ALA A 137 -15.86 4.50 7.39
N GLN A 138 -15.49 3.61 6.45
CA GLN A 138 -16.44 3.05 5.48
C GLN A 138 -17.53 2.20 6.16
N ALA A 139 -17.16 1.39 7.16
CA ALA A 139 -18.12 0.57 7.91
C ALA A 139 -19.10 1.41 8.73
N LEU A 140 -18.67 2.57 9.22
CA LEU A 140 -19.49 3.53 9.96
C LEU A 140 -20.23 4.53 9.06
N ALA A 141 -20.00 4.49 7.76
CA ALA A 141 -20.63 5.40 6.81
C ALA A 141 -22.16 5.20 6.79
N SER A 142 -22.88 6.28 6.97
CA SER A 142 -24.34 6.30 6.91
C SER A 142 -24.83 7.41 5.99
N ASN A 143 -26.02 7.23 5.46
CA ASN A 143 -26.66 8.26 4.63
C ASN A 143 -27.06 9.46 5.50
N SER A 144 -26.73 10.66 5.05
CA SER A 144 -27.07 11.91 5.72
C SER A 144 -27.74 12.88 4.74
N PRO A 145 -28.61 13.78 5.19
CA PRO A 145 -29.18 14.84 4.34
C PRO A 145 -28.12 15.74 3.69
N ALA A 146 -26.96 15.86 4.32
CA ALA A 146 -25.87 16.74 3.84
C ALA A 146 -24.97 16.07 2.81
N VAL A 147 -24.74 14.75 2.92
CA VAL A 147 -23.81 14.01 2.03
C VAL A 147 -24.41 12.66 1.71
N SER A 148 -24.47 12.32 0.42
CA SER A 148 -24.93 11.01 -0.04
C SER A 148 -23.98 9.88 0.38
N ILE A 149 -24.53 8.70 0.65
CA ILE A 149 -23.74 7.51 0.99
C ILE A 149 -22.69 7.18 -0.08
N THR A 150 -23.05 7.37 -1.35
CA THR A 150 -22.12 7.18 -2.48
C THR A 150 -20.90 8.11 -2.37
N GLY A 151 -21.11 9.39 -2.05
CA GLY A 151 -20.03 10.37 -1.91
C GLY A 151 -19.07 10.03 -0.77
N ILE A 152 -19.61 9.64 0.39
CA ILE A 152 -18.81 9.25 1.54
C ILE A 152 -17.98 7.98 1.22
N LEU A 153 -18.61 6.98 0.62
CA LEU A 153 -17.92 5.75 0.24
C LEU A 153 -16.81 6.00 -0.80
N VAL A 154 -17.09 6.79 -1.84
CA VAL A 154 -16.09 7.14 -2.86
C VAL A 154 -14.90 7.85 -2.22
N PHE A 155 -15.13 8.81 -1.33
CA PHE A 155 -14.05 9.53 -0.63
C PHE A 155 -13.13 8.59 0.15
N TRP A 156 -13.69 7.76 1.00
CA TRP A 156 -12.88 6.83 1.81
C TRP A 156 -12.21 5.74 0.96
N ARG A 157 -12.84 5.32 -0.13
CA ARG A 157 -12.25 4.36 -1.07
C ARG A 157 -11.11 4.94 -1.89
N VAL A 158 -11.16 6.21 -2.25
CA VAL A 158 -10.01 6.88 -2.87
C VAL A 158 -8.86 6.95 -1.89
N LEU A 159 -9.12 7.33 -0.64
CA LEU A 159 -8.09 7.40 0.40
C LEU A 159 -7.44 6.03 0.65
N MET A 160 -8.25 4.99 0.79
CA MET A 160 -7.77 3.60 0.91
C MET A 160 -6.99 3.16 -0.33
N GLY A 161 -7.45 3.54 -1.54
CA GLY A 161 -6.75 3.24 -2.79
C GLY A 161 -5.38 3.90 -2.85
N ILE A 162 -5.26 5.15 -2.43
CA ILE A 162 -3.97 5.86 -2.34
C ILE A 162 -2.99 5.09 -1.44
N ASP A 163 -3.47 4.59 -0.33
CA ASP A 163 -2.70 3.81 0.64
C ASP A 163 -2.27 2.46 0.07
N ILE A 164 -3.19 1.69 -0.51
CA ILE A 164 -2.87 0.43 -1.22
C ILE A 164 -1.84 0.66 -2.34
N GLY A 165 -1.93 1.81 -3.05
CA GLY A 165 -0.94 2.19 -4.05
C GLY A 165 0.46 2.36 -3.50
N GLY A 166 0.59 2.83 -2.25
CA GLY A 166 1.85 2.98 -1.53
C GLY A 166 2.47 1.66 -1.09
N ASP A 167 1.66 0.67 -0.76
CA ASP A 167 2.13 -0.64 -0.30
C ASP A 167 3.00 -1.37 -1.37
N TYR A 168 2.73 -1.20 -2.66
CA TYR A 168 3.50 -1.82 -3.74
C TYR A 168 4.99 -1.44 -3.73
N PRO A 169 5.38 -0.16 -3.79
CA PRO A 169 6.79 0.21 -3.75
C PRO A 169 7.44 -0.07 -2.39
N LEU A 170 6.71 0.10 -1.29
CA LEU A 170 7.27 -0.09 0.06
C LEU A 170 7.54 -1.57 0.36
N SER A 171 6.62 -2.45 0.05
CA SER A 171 6.78 -3.91 0.23
C SER A 171 7.92 -4.47 -0.61
N SER A 172 8.08 -4.01 -1.85
CA SER A 172 9.18 -4.45 -2.72
C SER A 172 10.54 -4.07 -2.16
N ILE A 173 10.65 -2.91 -1.55
CA ILE A 173 11.88 -2.42 -0.95
C ILE A 173 12.22 -3.18 0.35
N ILE A 174 11.22 -3.39 1.22
CA ILE A 174 11.43 -4.10 2.49
C ILE A 174 11.82 -5.56 2.27
N THR A 175 11.30 -6.19 1.23
CA THR A 175 11.66 -7.57 0.89
C THR A 175 13.02 -7.68 0.22
N SER A 176 13.55 -6.59 -0.34
CA SER A 176 14.88 -6.54 -0.96
C SER A 176 16.01 -6.15 -0.01
N GLU A 177 15.71 -5.59 1.16
CA GLU A 177 16.66 -5.23 2.23
C GLU A 177 16.83 -6.37 3.27
#